data_96ec18cbd09d45e0824a264eac6fc4c0
#
_entry.id   96ec18cbd09d45e0824a264eac6fc4c0
#
_cell.length_a   1.000
_cell.length_b   1.000
_cell.length_c   1.000
_cell.angle_alpha   90.00
_cell.angle_beta   90.00
_cell.angle_gamma   90.00
#
_symmetry.space_group_name_H-M   'P 1'
#
loop_
_entity.id
_entity.type
_entity.pdbx_description
1 polymer ?
#
loop_
_entity_poly.entity_id
_entity_poly.type
_entity_poly.pdbx_seq_one_letter_code
_entity_poly.pdbx_strand_id
1 'polypeptide(L)'
;MNPAGIVVVGHGVDLTNVERIDRMLQEHPERFTERVFTALERGYADAGGTRRAERYAARFAAKEAAMKALGTGWRSGIAWTDAEVVHGADGAPTLRVHGRLAEIAAERGVDAWLISLSHTDDLAMASVIAGRRGPLGPGSMG
;
A
#
# COMPACT_ATOMS: atom_id res chain seq x y z
N MET A 1 8.29 -3.72 -16.93
CA MET A 1 9.44 -2.82 -16.91
C MET A 1 9.07 -1.42 -17.30
N ASN A 2 9.66 -0.43 -16.70
CA ASN A 2 9.38 0.96 -17.02
C ASN A 2 10.56 1.55 -17.81
N PRO A 3 10.39 1.68 -19.14
CA PRO A 3 11.48 2.18 -19.97
C PRO A 3 11.83 3.64 -19.72
N ALA A 4 10.90 4.42 -19.16
CA ALA A 4 11.17 5.82 -18.84
C ALA A 4 11.97 5.97 -17.56
N GLY A 5 12.08 4.88 -16.79
CA GLY A 5 12.74 4.92 -15.51
C GLY A 5 11.88 5.55 -14.42
N ILE A 6 12.27 5.29 -13.20
CA ILE A 6 11.62 5.84 -12.02
C ILE A 6 12.70 6.41 -11.12
N VAL A 7 12.54 7.65 -10.70
CA VAL A 7 13.37 8.26 -9.67
C VAL A 7 12.76 7.92 -8.33
N VAL A 8 13.51 7.30 -7.45
CA VAL A 8 13.03 6.93 -6.11
C VAL A 8 12.97 8.18 -5.25
N VAL A 9 11.77 8.45 -4.73
CA VAL A 9 11.54 9.55 -3.80
C VAL A 9 11.58 9.06 -2.36
N GLY A 10 11.04 7.86 -2.11
CA GLY A 10 11.06 7.26 -0.79
C GLY A 10 10.80 5.78 -0.83
N HIS A 11 11.11 5.11 0.27
CA HIS A 11 10.92 3.67 0.39
C HIS A 11 10.44 3.35 1.81
N GLY A 12 9.48 2.47 1.91
CA GLY A 12 8.96 2.01 3.18
C GLY A 12 8.79 0.51 3.21
N VAL A 13 9.00 -0.07 4.36
CA VAL A 13 8.79 -1.50 4.60
C VAL A 13 8.03 -1.64 5.90
N ASP A 14 7.09 -2.56 5.94
CA ASP A 14 6.36 -2.88 7.15
C ASP A 14 6.15 -4.37 7.30
N LEU A 15 6.17 -4.83 8.54
CA LEU A 15 5.85 -6.18 8.92
C LEU A 15 4.62 -6.13 9.83
N THR A 16 3.64 -6.96 9.52
CA THR A 16 2.39 -7.01 10.28
C THR A 16 2.13 -8.44 10.72
N ASN A 17 1.85 -8.61 12.00
CA ASN A 17 1.53 -9.91 12.57
C ASN A 17 0.12 -10.31 12.14
N VAL A 18 0.00 -11.48 11.50
CA VAL A 18 -1.28 -11.95 10.97
C VAL A 18 -2.27 -12.25 12.09
N GLU A 19 -1.81 -12.84 13.19
CA GLU A 19 -2.68 -13.13 14.32
C GLU A 19 -3.29 -11.88 14.94
N ARG A 20 -2.50 -10.81 15.02
CA ARG A 20 -2.99 -9.51 15.52
C ARG A 20 -4.13 -9.00 14.65
N ILE A 21 -3.98 -9.09 13.34
CA ILE A 21 -5.02 -8.65 12.41
C ILE A 21 -6.24 -9.57 12.53
N ASP A 22 -6.03 -10.86 12.62
CA ASP A 22 -7.14 -11.81 12.79
C ASP A 22 -7.95 -11.48 14.05
N ARG A 23 -7.26 -11.15 15.13
CA ARG A 23 -7.92 -10.74 16.38
C ARG A 23 -8.75 -9.48 16.19
N MET A 24 -8.21 -8.49 15.47
CA MET A 24 -8.97 -7.27 15.17
C MET A 24 -10.21 -7.55 14.33
N LEU A 25 -10.10 -8.47 13.38
CA LEU A 25 -11.23 -8.89 12.56
C LEU A 25 -12.31 -9.58 13.39
N GLN A 26 -11.93 -10.31 14.42
CA GLN A 26 -12.86 -11.00 15.29
C GLN A 26 -13.50 -10.08 16.32
N GLU A 27 -12.72 -9.17 16.91
CA GLU A 27 -13.20 -8.29 17.98
C GLU A 27 -13.94 -7.07 17.48
N HIS A 28 -13.55 -6.55 16.33
CA HIS A 28 -14.12 -5.32 15.77
C HIS A 28 -14.32 -5.46 14.26
N PRO A 29 -15.13 -6.43 13.81
CA PRO A 29 -15.16 -6.80 12.40
C PRO A 29 -15.50 -5.64 11.46
N GLU A 30 -16.61 -4.97 11.69
CA GLU A 30 -17.04 -3.89 10.79
C GLU A 30 -16.25 -2.61 11.03
N ARG A 31 -16.07 -2.26 12.30
CA ARG A 31 -15.39 -1.04 12.69
C ARG A 31 -13.97 -0.99 12.16
N PHE A 32 -13.26 -2.11 12.26
CA PHE A 32 -11.90 -2.21 11.77
C PHE A 32 -11.84 -2.20 10.24
N THR A 33 -12.62 -3.07 9.61
CA THR A 33 -12.52 -3.24 8.16
C THR A 33 -13.03 -2.03 7.39
N GLU A 34 -14.10 -1.39 7.86
CA GLU A 34 -14.65 -0.23 7.17
C GLU A 34 -13.78 1.02 7.34
N ARG A 35 -13.11 1.14 8.49
CA ARG A 35 -12.26 2.29 8.73
C ARG A 35 -10.94 2.21 7.95
N VAL A 36 -10.39 1.02 7.85
CA VAL A 36 -9.01 0.84 7.36
C VAL A 36 -8.97 0.47 5.88
N PHE A 37 -9.96 -0.27 5.40
CA PHE A 37 -9.91 -0.84 4.06
C PHE A 37 -11.05 -0.34 3.18
N THR A 38 -10.74 -0.17 1.88
CA THR A 38 -11.77 0.21 0.91
C THR A 38 -12.66 -0.98 0.59
N ALA A 39 -13.79 -0.73 -0.06
CA ALA A 39 -14.70 -1.79 -0.46
C ALA A 39 -14.02 -2.83 -1.36
N LEU A 40 -13.15 -2.39 -2.27
CA LEU A 40 -12.40 -3.30 -3.13
C LEU A 40 -11.45 -4.18 -2.33
N GLU A 41 -10.75 -3.59 -1.37
CA GLU A 41 -9.84 -4.35 -0.50
C GLU A 41 -10.59 -5.37 0.33
N ARG A 42 -11.73 -4.96 0.91
CA ARG A 42 -12.57 -5.89 1.70
C ARG A 42 -13.08 -7.04 0.86
N GLY A 43 -13.56 -6.74 -0.35
CA GLY A 43 -14.06 -7.78 -1.23
C GLY A 43 -13.01 -8.83 -1.56
N TYR A 44 -11.81 -8.38 -1.88
CA TYR A 44 -10.70 -9.28 -2.17
C TYR A 44 -10.31 -10.12 -0.95
N ALA A 45 -10.15 -9.46 0.20
CA ALA A 45 -9.71 -10.16 1.42
C ALA A 45 -10.76 -11.15 1.90
N ASP A 46 -12.03 -10.74 1.90
CA ASP A 46 -13.12 -11.60 2.37
C ASP A 46 -13.30 -12.82 1.48
N ALA A 47 -12.96 -12.73 0.21
CA ALA A 47 -13.02 -13.86 -0.72
C ALA A 47 -11.89 -14.87 -0.49
N GLY A 48 -10.96 -14.58 0.41
CA GLY A 48 -9.77 -15.37 0.64
C GLY A 48 -9.96 -16.67 1.42
N GLY A 49 -11.14 -16.90 2.02
CA GLY A 49 -11.38 -18.09 2.82
C GLY A 49 -10.38 -18.17 3.97
N THR A 50 -9.60 -19.24 4.04
CA THR A 50 -8.61 -19.43 5.10
C THR A 50 -7.47 -18.41 5.03
N ARG A 51 -7.33 -17.69 3.93
CA ARG A 51 -6.30 -16.66 3.74
C ARG A 51 -6.82 -15.25 4.02
N ARG A 52 -8.03 -15.14 4.53
CA ARG A 52 -8.66 -13.85 4.78
C ARG A 52 -7.80 -12.93 5.65
N ALA A 53 -7.36 -13.45 6.79
CA ALA A 53 -6.53 -12.66 7.71
C ALA A 53 -5.20 -12.27 7.08
N GLU A 54 -4.57 -13.16 6.34
CA GLU A 54 -3.33 -12.87 5.63
C GLU A 54 -3.51 -11.77 4.60
N ARG A 55 -4.62 -11.80 3.87
CA ARG A 55 -4.92 -10.78 2.86
C ARG A 55 -5.12 -9.41 3.50
N TYR A 56 -5.85 -9.35 4.61
CA TYR A 56 -6.01 -8.10 5.34
C TYR A 56 -4.67 -7.62 5.91
N ALA A 57 -3.88 -8.52 6.47
CA ALA A 57 -2.58 -8.18 7.07
C ALA A 57 -1.62 -7.61 6.02
N ALA A 58 -1.58 -8.20 4.83
CA ALA A 58 -0.71 -7.71 3.75
C ALA A 58 -1.11 -6.32 3.31
N ARG A 59 -2.41 -6.05 3.22
CA ARG A 59 -2.90 -4.72 2.85
C ARG A 59 -2.65 -3.70 3.95
N PHE A 60 -2.81 -4.11 5.19
CA PHE A 60 -2.48 -3.25 6.32
C PHE A 60 -1.00 -2.87 6.28
N ALA A 61 -0.12 -3.85 6.07
CA ALA A 61 1.32 -3.59 5.96
C ALA A 61 1.63 -2.65 4.80
N ALA A 62 0.94 -2.79 3.67
CA ALA A 62 1.14 -1.91 2.52
C ALA A 62 0.79 -0.46 2.82
N LYS A 63 -0.29 -0.23 3.57
CA LYS A 63 -0.69 1.12 3.97
C LYS A 63 0.35 1.76 4.88
N GLU A 64 0.84 1.00 5.87
CA GLU A 64 1.91 1.46 6.75
C GLU A 64 3.19 1.76 5.98
N ALA A 65 3.56 0.85 5.06
CA ALA A 65 4.76 1.03 4.26
C ALA A 65 4.66 2.26 3.35
N ALA A 66 3.47 2.54 2.80
CA ALA A 66 3.25 3.73 1.99
C ALA A 66 3.47 5.01 2.80
N MET A 67 2.98 5.04 4.04
CA MET A 67 3.20 6.20 4.91
C MET A 67 4.68 6.38 5.23
N LYS A 68 5.39 5.29 5.45
CA LYS A 68 6.84 5.34 5.69
C LYS A 68 7.58 5.84 4.45
N ALA A 69 7.15 5.42 3.26
CA ALA A 69 7.76 5.86 2.01
C ALA A 69 7.65 7.37 1.81
N LEU A 70 6.54 7.96 2.23
CA LEU A 70 6.34 9.41 2.16
C LEU A 70 6.90 10.14 3.38
N GLY A 71 7.21 9.41 4.45
CA GLY A 71 7.73 10.01 5.68
C GLY A 71 6.71 10.83 6.46
N THR A 72 5.42 10.58 6.24
CA THR A 72 4.36 11.39 6.85
C THR A 72 3.82 10.83 8.15
N GLY A 73 3.78 9.48 8.27
CA GLY A 73 2.97 8.86 9.30
C GLY A 73 1.49 9.14 9.09
N TRP A 74 0.66 8.76 10.05
CA TRP A 74 -0.80 8.94 10.00
C TRP A 74 -1.16 10.25 10.68
N ARG A 75 -1.21 11.33 9.92
CA ARG A 75 -1.53 12.65 10.49
C ARG A 75 -2.12 13.56 9.42
N SER A 76 -2.60 14.72 9.85
CA SER A 76 -3.00 15.82 8.97
C SER A 76 -4.10 15.44 7.97
N GLY A 77 -5.09 14.70 8.45
CA GLY A 77 -6.26 14.38 7.62
C GLY A 77 -6.09 13.18 6.71
N ILE A 78 -5.00 12.44 6.83
CA ILE A 78 -4.81 11.21 6.06
C ILE A 78 -5.71 10.12 6.62
N ALA A 79 -6.50 9.49 5.75
CA ALA A 79 -7.33 8.35 6.12
C ALA A 79 -6.63 7.06 5.68
N TRP A 80 -6.90 5.97 6.41
CA TRP A 80 -6.37 4.65 6.05
C TRP A 80 -6.73 4.25 4.62
N THR A 81 -7.95 4.59 4.19
CA THR A 81 -8.45 4.27 2.86
C THR A 81 -7.83 5.12 1.75
N ASP A 82 -7.05 6.13 2.11
CA ASP A 82 -6.34 6.93 1.13
C ASP A 82 -5.24 6.14 0.41
N ALA A 83 -4.71 5.09 1.04
CA ALA A 83 -3.76 4.18 0.41
C ALA A 83 -4.49 2.87 0.11
N GLU A 84 -4.78 2.63 -1.14
CA GLU A 84 -5.56 1.48 -1.55
C GLU A 84 -4.72 0.51 -2.37
N VAL A 85 -4.73 -0.76 -1.97
CA VAL A 85 -4.06 -1.82 -2.73
C VAL A 85 -5.05 -2.39 -3.74
N VAL A 86 -4.69 -2.30 -5.01
CA VAL A 86 -5.51 -2.86 -6.10
C VAL A 86 -4.62 -3.78 -6.94
N HIS A 87 -5.25 -4.64 -7.73
CA HIS A 87 -4.51 -5.51 -8.64
C HIS A 87 -4.56 -4.93 -10.03
N GLY A 88 -3.40 -4.89 -10.69
CA GLY A 88 -3.32 -4.47 -12.08
C GLY A 88 -3.83 -5.55 -13.02
N ALA A 89 -3.82 -5.26 -14.31
CA ALA A 89 -4.29 -6.18 -15.33
C ALA A 89 -3.52 -7.50 -15.35
N ASP A 90 -2.27 -7.47 -14.93
CA ASP A 90 -1.41 -8.66 -14.82
C ASP A 90 -1.60 -9.43 -13.49
N GLY A 91 -2.49 -8.94 -12.63
CA GLY A 91 -2.73 -9.54 -11.32
C GLY A 91 -1.77 -9.10 -10.24
N ALA A 92 -0.74 -8.35 -10.56
CA ALA A 92 0.22 -7.86 -9.57
C ALA A 92 -0.40 -6.74 -8.74
N PRO A 93 -0.06 -6.65 -7.45
CA PRO A 93 -0.58 -5.58 -6.62
C PRO A 93 0.04 -4.23 -7.02
N THR A 94 -0.77 -3.19 -6.94
CA THR A 94 -0.31 -1.82 -7.09
C THR A 94 -1.02 -0.94 -6.07
N LEU A 95 -0.55 0.27 -5.90
CA LEU A 95 -1.11 1.20 -4.95
C LEU A 95 -1.82 2.34 -5.68
N ARG A 96 -3.03 2.64 -5.23
CA ARG A 96 -3.79 3.80 -5.70
C ARG A 96 -3.98 4.71 -4.50
N VAL A 97 -3.66 5.97 -4.66
CA VAL A 97 -3.77 6.93 -3.57
C VAL A 97 -4.95 7.88 -3.80
N HIS A 98 -5.57 8.28 -2.69
CA HIS A 98 -6.75 9.13 -2.70
C HIS A 98 -6.60 10.22 -1.64
N GLY A 99 -7.50 11.19 -1.67
CA GLY A 99 -7.67 12.16 -0.60
C GLY A 99 -6.40 12.92 -0.24
N ARG A 100 -6.20 13.10 1.04
CA ARG A 100 -5.05 13.86 1.54
C ARG A 100 -3.72 13.20 1.17
N LEU A 101 -3.68 11.88 1.15
CA LEU A 101 -2.45 11.18 0.76
C LEU A 101 -2.08 11.49 -0.69
N ALA A 102 -3.06 11.53 -1.58
CA ALA A 102 -2.82 11.88 -2.98
C ALA A 102 -2.26 13.29 -3.11
N GLU A 103 -2.76 14.23 -2.31
CA GLU A 103 -2.26 15.60 -2.29
C GLU A 103 -0.79 15.66 -1.85
N ILE A 104 -0.47 14.96 -0.78
CA ILE A 104 0.90 14.92 -0.26
C ILE A 104 1.84 14.28 -1.28
N ALA A 105 1.42 13.19 -1.91
CA ALA A 105 2.20 12.52 -2.94
C ALA A 105 2.50 13.50 -4.10
N ALA A 106 1.48 14.24 -4.55
CA ALA A 106 1.65 15.21 -5.61
C ALA A 106 2.63 16.32 -5.21
N GLU A 107 2.52 16.82 -3.98
CA GLU A 107 3.43 17.86 -3.47
C GLU A 107 4.88 17.40 -3.46
N ARG A 108 5.10 16.11 -3.26
CA ARG A 108 6.44 15.53 -3.23
C ARG A 108 6.90 14.98 -4.57
N GLY A 109 6.11 15.19 -5.60
CA GLY A 109 6.44 14.75 -6.95
C GLY A 109 6.35 13.25 -7.14
N VAL A 110 5.52 12.57 -6.35
CA VAL A 110 5.32 11.13 -6.47
C VAL A 110 4.14 10.85 -7.39
N ASP A 111 4.39 10.15 -8.47
CA ASP A 111 3.35 9.75 -9.43
C ASP A 111 3.46 8.27 -9.81
N ALA A 112 4.33 7.53 -9.15
CA ALA A 112 4.51 6.11 -9.41
C ALA A 112 4.73 5.38 -8.10
N TRP A 113 4.15 4.19 -8.00
CA TRP A 113 4.27 3.36 -6.81
C TRP A 113 4.66 1.96 -7.23
N LEU A 114 5.69 1.42 -6.59
CA LEU A 114 6.08 0.02 -6.75
C LEU A 114 5.84 -0.66 -5.41
N ILE A 115 5.14 -1.77 -5.45
CA ILE A 115 4.75 -2.47 -4.24
C ILE A 115 5.04 -3.96 -4.39
N SER A 116 5.54 -4.54 -3.32
CA SER A 116 5.73 -5.98 -3.24
C SER A 116 5.18 -6.46 -1.90
N LEU A 117 4.43 -7.54 -1.95
CA LEU A 117 3.81 -8.15 -0.77
C LEU A 117 4.32 -9.56 -0.63
N SER A 118 4.57 -9.97 0.61
CA SER A 118 4.99 -11.34 0.92
C SER A 118 4.42 -11.73 2.26
N HIS A 119 4.25 -13.01 2.50
CA HIS A 119 3.74 -13.46 3.78
C HIS A 119 4.21 -14.88 4.11
N THR A 120 4.22 -15.15 5.39
CA THR A 120 4.30 -16.49 5.97
C THR A 120 2.98 -16.71 6.70
N ASP A 121 2.85 -17.81 7.44
CA ASP A 121 1.66 -18.03 8.28
C ASP A 121 1.53 -16.97 9.37
N ASP A 122 2.65 -16.43 9.83
CA ASP A 122 2.71 -15.53 10.99
C ASP A 122 2.79 -14.06 10.64
N LEU A 123 3.45 -13.73 9.52
CA LEU A 123 3.78 -12.35 9.18
C LEU A 123 3.39 -12.02 7.75
N ALA A 124 2.93 -10.81 7.56
CA ALA A 124 2.77 -10.21 6.24
C ALA A 124 3.77 -9.07 6.13
N MET A 125 4.39 -8.95 4.97
CA MET A 125 5.36 -7.89 4.69
C MET A 125 4.94 -7.12 3.47
N ALA A 126 5.18 -5.82 3.51
CA ALA A 126 5.02 -4.96 2.34
C ALA A 126 6.26 -4.11 2.15
N SER A 127 6.67 -3.96 0.91
CA SER A 127 7.70 -3.02 0.50
C SER A 127 7.07 -2.07 -0.50
N VAL A 128 7.20 -0.77 -0.24
CA VAL A 128 6.59 0.25 -1.08
C VAL A 128 7.66 1.26 -1.48
N ILE A 129 7.79 1.49 -2.77
CA ILE A 129 8.65 2.53 -3.30
C ILE A 129 7.76 3.63 -3.88
N ALA A 130 7.94 4.84 -3.38
CA ALA A 130 7.31 6.03 -3.91
C ALA A 130 8.28 6.64 -4.92
N GLY A 131 7.82 6.83 -6.13
CA GLY A 131 8.70 7.27 -7.20
C GLY A 131 8.09 8.35 -8.07
N ARG A 132 8.93 8.88 -8.94
CA ARG A 132 8.53 9.86 -9.94
C ARG A 132 8.97 9.35 -11.30
N ARG A 133 8.02 9.25 -12.21
CA ARG A 133 8.35 8.94 -13.61
C ARG A 133 8.98 10.17 -14.24
N GLY A 134 10.04 9.92 -14.98
CA GLY A 134 10.69 10.99 -15.70
C GLY A 134 11.09 10.49 -17.06
N PRO A 135 11.03 11.34 -18.09
CA PRO A 135 11.55 10.96 -19.38
C PRO A 135 13.06 10.78 -19.27
N LEU A 136 13.58 9.74 -19.92
CA LEU A 136 15.01 9.55 -20.04
C LEU A 136 15.48 10.43 -21.19
N GLY A 137 15.64 11.73 -20.90
CA GLY A 137 16.21 12.66 -21.86
C GLY A 137 17.72 12.60 -21.85
N PRO A 138 18.38 13.34 -22.76
CA PRO A 138 19.85 13.33 -22.82
C PRO A 138 20.53 13.64 -21.48
N GLY A 139 19.98 14.56 -20.71
CA GLY A 139 20.53 14.90 -19.41
C GLY A 139 20.37 13.81 -18.35
N SER A 140 19.30 13.05 -18.41
CA SER A 140 19.05 11.98 -17.47
C SER A 140 19.72 10.67 -17.87
N MET A 141 20.15 10.58 -19.09
CA MET A 141 20.90 9.42 -19.61
C MET A 141 22.37 9.50 -19.28
N GLY A 142 22.85 10.68 -19.11
CA GLY A 142 24.27 10.93 -18.88
C GLY A 142 24.76 10.51 -17.51
#